data_009dbcd43a13e3fc8148b7dcd201d39a
#
_entry.id   009dbcd43a13e3fc8148b7dcd201d39a
#
_cell.length_a   1.000
_cell.length_b   1.000
_cell.length_c   1.000
_cell.angle_alpha   90.00
_cell.angle_beta   90.00
_cell.angle_gamma   90.00
#
_symmetry.space_group_name_H-M   'P 1'
#
loop_
_entity.id
_entity.type
_entity.pdbx_description
1 polymer ?
#
loop_
_entity_poly.entity_id
_entity_poly.type
_entity_poly.pdbx_seq_one_letter_code
_entity_poly.pdbx_strand_id
1 'polypeptide(L)'
;MAPEPVWIAGGHQSDFARNLTKEGLDLSDLTAEIVGGTLESAGFEAADIDVIHLGNAFGQVYTGQGHLGAMPASVVPELWEVPATRHEGACASGSLAVLAAMADLESGRYDVALVLGVELEKNVPGDLGAQNMAGAAWIGREGQDAKYMWPFMFSRVAQEYDKRYGLDPAHLWRIAELNTRNARSNPNAQTRVRQFGPDSFTDDPVANPVVEGFLRKADCGPLTDGGAGVVLVSERYLAAHPRLRSRPLSRILGWGHRTVGLPLEEKLRRSADQPLMFPHVAATIQDAFGRAGLAGVDDLDLIETHDCFTASEYMAIDHFGLTEPGRSWRAIEAGDLEIGGRLPMNPSGGLLGGGHPVGATGVRMLLDCHRQITGGAGDYQVAGARRAAMLNIGGSTTTTVSFVVG
;
A
#
# COMPACT_ATOMS: atom_id res chain seq x y z
N MET A 1 -20.52 -22.83 -1.60
CA MET A 1 -21.20 -21.58 -1.94
C MET A 1 -20.12 -20.57 -2.32
N ALA A 2 -20.35 -19.72 -3.30
CA ALA A 2 -19.44 -18.60 -3.55
C ALA A 2 -19.40 -17.69 -2.30
N PRO A 3 -18.24 -17.10 -1.96
CA PRO A 3 -18.18 -16.17 -0.85
C PRO A 3 -19.12 -14.98 -1.09
N GLU A 4 -19.64 -14.43 0.00
CA GLU A 4 -20.53 -13.28 -0.08
C GLU A 4 -19.76 -12.05 -0.57
N PRO A 5 -20.31 -11.23 -1.50
CA PRO A 5 -19.65 -10.03 -1.97
C PRO A 5 -19.40 -9.02 -0.83
N VAL A 6 -18.21 -8.44 -0.82
CA VAL A 6 -17.82 -7.36 0.09
C VAL A 6 -17.67 -6.07 -0.70
N TRP A 7 -18.33 -5.03 -0.21
CA TRP A 7 -18.39 -3.72 -0.83
C TRP A 7 -17.63 -2.68 -0.02
N ILE A 8 -16.99 -1.73 -0.71
CA ILE A 8 -16.37 -0.55 -0.14
C ILE A 8 -17.37 0.58 -0.24
N ALA A 9 -17.83 1.09 0.91
CA ALA A 9 -18.86 2.12 0.97
C ALA A 9 -18.29 3.54 0.97
N GLY A 10 -17.00 3.70 1.13
CA GLY A 10 -16.29 4.97 1.18
C GLY A 10 -15.12 4.91 2.15
N GLY A 11 -14.41 6.02 2.30
CA GLY A 11 -13.27 6.08 3.19
C GLY A 11 -12.58 7.44 3.19
N HIS A 12 -11.59 7.57 4.08
CA HIS A 12 -10.84 8.79 4.30
C HIS A 12 -9.34 8.50 4.39
N GLN A 13 -8.53 9.51 4.05
CA GLN A 13 -7.08 9.51 4.19
C GLN A 13 -6.65 10.88 4.72
N SER A 14 -5.78 10.89 5.73
CA SER A 14 -5.15 12.14 6.20
C SER A 14 -4.18 12.71 5.16
N ASP A 15 -3.81 13.97 5.34
CA ASP A 15 -2.75 14.60 4.54
C ASP A 15 -1.37 14.08 4.96
N PHE A 16 -0.73 13.28 4.11
CA PHE A 16 0.57 12.67 4.39
C PHE A 16 1.75 13.64 4.36
N ALA A 17 1.57 14.88 3.89
CA ALA A 17 2.59 15.91 3.96
C ALA A 17 2.80 16.43 5.40
N ARG A 18 1.84 16.24 6.28
CA ARG A 18 1.90 16.70 7.69
C ARG A 18 3.02 16.01 8.47
N ASN A 19 3.41 16.66 9.55
CA ASN A 19 4.24 16.07 10.61
C ASN A 19 3.49 16.29 11.92
N LEU A 20 2.79 15.25 12.37
CA LEU A 20 1.88 15.32 13.50
C LEU A 20 2.59 15.76 14.79
N THR A 21 3.79 15.26 15.03
CA THR A 21 4.59 15.63 16.20
C THR A 21 4.91 17.15 16.22
N LYS A 22 5.23 17.74 15.05
CA LYS A 22 5.44 19.20 14.98
C LYS A 22 4.16 20.00 15.16
N GLU A 23 3.02 19.41 14.88
CA GLU A 23 1.69 19.99 15.09
C GLU A 23 1.21 19.82 16.55
N GLY A 24 1.96 19.10 17.38
CA GLY A 24 1.60 18.79 18.76
C GLY A 24 0.54 17.70 18.89
N LEU A 25 0.38 16.89 17.84
CA LEU A 25 -0.59 15.80 17.75
C LEU A 25 0.11 14.45 17.94
N ASP A 26 -0.66 13.47 18.38
CA ASP A 26 -0.18 12.12 18.61
C ASP A 26 -0.99 11.04 17.83
N LEU A 27 -0.75 9.78 18.15
CA LEU A 27 -1.41 8.66 17.49
C LEU A 27 -2.91 8.59 17.80
N SER A 28 -3.34 9.11 18.97
CA SER A 28 -4.77 9.16 19.33
C SER A 28 -5.51 10.21 18.51
N ASP A 29 -4.92 11.38 18.31
CA ASP A 29 -5.47 12.44 17.46
C ASP A 29 -5.61 11.97 16.02
N LEU A 30 -4.56 11.29 15.48
CA LEU A 30 -4.62 10.68 14.16
C LEU A 30 -5.74 9.64 14.06
N THR A 31 -5.88 8.78 15.07
CA THR A 31 -6.93 7.76 15.07
C THR A 31 -8.32 8.40 15.06
N ALA A 32 -8.54 9.44 15.86
CA ALA A 32 -9.80 10.19 15.87
C ALA A 32 -10.11 10.82 14.51
N GLU A 33 -9.12 11.48 13.88
CA GLU A 33 -9.25 12.03 12.52
C GLU A 33 -9.68 10.98 11.51
N ILE A 34 -9.01 9.81 11.51
CA ILE A 34 -9.29 8.77 10.53
C ILE A 34 -10.64 8.12 10.78
N VAL A 35 -11.03 7.85 12.01
CA VAL A 35 -12.38 7.33 12.33
C VAL A 35 -13.43 8.31 11.87
N GLY A 36 -13.37 9.57 12.30
CA GLY A 36 -14.36 10.60 11.99
C GLY A 36 -14.48 10.83 10.48
N GLY A 37 -13.36 11.08 9.79
CA GLY A 37 -13.36 11.29 8.34
C GLY A 37 -13.83 10.08 7.54
N THR A 38 -13.55 8.86 8.01
CA THR A 38 -14.00 7.63 7.34
C THR A 38 -15.51 7.46 7.45
N LEU A 39 -16.08 7.61 8.66
CA LEU A 39 -17.51 7.52 8.89
C LEU A 39 -18.27 8.60 8.10
N GLU A 40 -17.81 9.86 8.14
CA GLU A 40 -18.40 10.96 7.39
C GLU A 40 -18.40 10.69 5.88
N SER A 41 -17.25 10.34 5.31
CA SER A 41 -17.11 10.05 3.88
C SER A 41 -17.98 8.87 3.45
N ALA A 42 -18.00 7.79 4.22
CA ALA A 42 -18.83 6.64 3.95
C ALA A 42 -20.31 6.86 4.29
N GLY A 43 -20.66 7.89 5.07
CA GLY A 43 -22.00 8.24 5.52
C GLY A 43 -22.61 7.20 6.46
N PHE A 44 -21.78 6.77 7.40
CA PHE A 44 -22.13 5.87 8.48
C PHE A 44 -21.97 6.59 9.82
N GLU A 45 -22.75 6.17 10.79
CA GLU A 45 -22.58 6.58 12.18
C GLU A 45 -21.78 5.49 12.93
N ALA A 46 -21.15 5.85 14.05
CA ALA A 46 -20.44 4.89 14.87
C ALA A 46 -21.31 3.70 15.32
N ALA A 47 -22.59 3.95 15.54
CA ALA A 47 -23.56 2.92 15.93
C ALA A 47 -23.88 1.89 14.82
N ASP A 48 -23.50 2.16 13.58
CA ASP A 48 -23.65 1.22 12.47
C ASP A 48 -22.52 0.19 12.40
N ILE A 49 -21.43 0.39 13.14
CA ILE A 49 -20.22 -0.42 13.06
C ILE A 49 -20.31 -1.65 13.94
N ASP A 50 -20.20 -2.82 13.34
CA ASP A 50 -20.22 -4.11 14.04
C ASP A 50 -18.84 -4.56 14.53
N VAL A 51 -17.78 -4.22 13.78
CA VAL A 51 -16.39 -4.66 14.07
C VAL A 51 -15.35 -3.67 13.54
N ILE A 52 -14.21 -3.59 14.22
CA ILE A 52 -13.09 -2.74 13.82
C ILE A 52 -11.83 -3.58 13.59
N HIS A 53 -11.19 -3.38 12.43
CA HIS A 53 -9.89 -3.96 12.11
C HIS A 53 -8.88 -2.84 11.86
N LEU A 54 -7.80 -2.79 12.65
CA LEU A 54 -6.79 -1.74 12.58
C LEU A 54 -5.43 -2.30 12.15
N GLY A 55 -4.91 -1.84 11.03
CA GLY A 55 -3.54 -2.10 10.56
C GLY A 55 -2.55 -1.12 11.18
N ASN A 56 -1.53 -1.64 11.85
CA ASN A 56 -0.43 -0.85 12.39
C ASN A 56 0.79 -1.74 12.57
N ALA A 57 1.96 -1.30 12.09
CA ALA A 57 3.19 -2.09 12.15
C ALA A 57 4.04 -1.70 13.37
N PHE A 58 4.40 -0.45 13.48
CA PHE A 58 5.46 0.02 14.38
C PHE A 58 5.00 0.94 15.51
N GLY A 59 3.69 1.12 15.72
CA GLY A 59 3.17 2.06 16.73
C GLY A 59 3.83 1.89 18.09
N GLN A 60 3.98 0.64 18.58
CA GLN A 60 4.63 0.39 19.86
C GLN A 60 6.12 0.77 19.86
N VAL A 61 6.82 0.62 18.74
CA VAL A 61 8.24 0.94 18.64
C VAL A 61 8.48 2.45 18.60
N TYR A 62 7.62 3.18 17.88
CA TYR A 62 7.76 4.63 17.73
C TYR A 62 7.16 5.42 18.91
N THR A 63 6.04 4.98 19.46
CA THR A 63 5.27 5.75 20.44
C THR A 63 5.21 5.12 21.84
N GLY A 64 5.65 3.88 21.98
CA GLY A 64 5.46 3.09 23.21
C GLY A 64 4.03 2.54 23.38
N GLN A 65 3.07 2.95 22.51
CA GLN A 65 1.67 2.56 22.64
C GLN A 65 1.41 1.22 21.95
N GLY A 66 1.13 0.19 22.74
CA GLY A 66 0.55 -1.08 22.29
C GLY A 66 -0.98 -1.06 22.33
N HIS A 67 -1.62 -2.21 22.11
CA HIS A 67 -3.07 -2.45 22.20
C HIS A 67 -3.90 -1.47 21.34
N LEU A 68 -3.40 -1.14 20.17
CA LEU A 68 -4.00 -0.13 19.29
C LEU A 68 -5.38 -0.51 18.74
N GLY A 69 -5.77 -1.79 18.79
CA GLY A 69 -7.15 -2.18 18.50
C GLY A 69 -8.19 -1.48 19.36
N ALA A 70 -7.84 -1.12 20.61
CA ALA A 70 -8.73 -0.42 21.53
C ALA A 70 -8.71 1.12 21.36
N MET A 71 -7.78 1.67 20.55
CA MET A 71 -7.65 3.12 20.37
C MET A 71 -8.91 3.77 19.76
N PRO A 72 -9.58 3.21 18.74
CA PRO A 72 -10.80 3.80 18.19
C PRO A 72 -11.89 4.05 19.24
N ALA A 73 -12.17 3.07 20.11
CA ALA A 73 -13.14 3.24 21.20
C ALA A 73 -12.68 4.23 22.29
N SER A 74 -11.35 4.45 22.43
CA SER A 74 -10.80 5.41 23.39
C SER A 74 -10.97 6.85 22.91
N VAL A 75 -10.99 7.09 21.60
CA VAL A 75 -11.06 8.45 21.02
C VAL A 75 -12.43 8.79 20.45
N VAL A 76 -13.26 7.77 20.17
CA VAL A 76 -14.66 7.91 19.74
C VAL A 76 -15.54 7.08 20.68
N PRO A 77 -16.11 7.69 21.72
CA PRO A 77 -16.83 6.97 22.79
C PRO A 77 -18.02 6.14 22.27
N GLU A 78 -18.62 6.51 21.16
CA GLU A 78 -19.73 5.80 20.52
C GLU A 78 -19.34 4.41 19.97
N LEU A 79 -18.03 4.15 19.81
CA LEU A 79 -17.48 2.84 19.44
C LEU A 79 -17.18 1.94 20.66
N TRP A 80 -17.60 2.38 21.89
CA TRP A 80 -17.42 1.58 23.10
C TRP A 80 -18.14 0.24 22.98
N GLU A 81 -17.45 -0.85 23.37
CA GLU A 81 -17.93 -2.24 23.25
C GLU A 81 -17.92 -2.81 21.82
N VAL A 82 -17.58 -2.05 20.76
CA VAL A 82 -17.40 -2.62 19.41
C VAL A 82 -16.13 -3.49 19.40
N PRO A 83 -16.24 -4.78 19.00
CA PRO A 83 -15.08 -5.66 18.90
C PRO A 83 -14.02 -5.10 17.97
N ALA A 84 -12.74 -5.10 18.40
CA ALA A 84 -11.66 -4.52 17.64
C ALA A 84 -10.36 -5.34 17.73
N THR A 85 -9.61 -5.39 16.64
CA THR A 85 -8.34 -6.12 16.56
C THR A 85 -7.28 -5.33 15.80
N ARG A 86 -6.03 -5.33 16.30
CA ARG A 86 -4.85 -4.85 15.56
C ARG A 86 -4.26 -5.98 14.73
N HIS A 87 -3.90 -5.67 13.48
CA HIS A 87 -3.22 -6.55 12.54
C HIS A 87 -1.81 -6.03 12.22
N GLU A 88 -0.85 -6.94 12.12
CA GLU A 88 0.54 -6.65 11.81
C GLU A 88 1.07 -7.64 10.76
N GLY A 89 1.78 -7.14 9.77
CA GLY A 89 2.48 -7.84 8.70
C GLY A 89 3.42 -6.87 7.99
N ALA A 90 4.17 -6.08 8.78
CA ALA A 90 5.00 -4.98 8.30
C ALA A 90 4.19 -4.02 7.41
N CYS A 91 4.70 -3.68 6.23
CA CYS A 91 4.03 -2.76 5.30
C CYS A 91 2.68 -3.31 4.75
N ALA A 92 2.37 -4.60 4.95
CA ALA A 92 1.10 -5.20 4.55
C ALA A 92 0.03 -5.18 5.66
N SER A 93 0.30 -4.58 6.83
CA SER A 93 -0.61 -4.58 7.99
C SER A 93 -2.01 -4.10 7.66
N GLY A 94 -2.13 -3.01 6.89
CA GLY A 94 -3.44 -2.49 6.45
C GLY A 94 -4.21 -3.47 5.57
N SER A 95 -3.52 -4.14 4.64
CA SER A 95 -4.16 -5.15 3.78
C SER A 95 -4.57 -6.41 4.56
N LEU A 96 -3.83 -6.79 5.61
CA LEU A 96 -4.23 -7.89 6.50
C LEU A 96 -5.48 -7.52 7.31
N ALA A 97 -5.61 -6.25 7.74
CA ALA A 97 -6.84 -5.75 8.38
C ALA A 97 -8.04 -5.83 7.43
N VAL A 98 -7.87 -5.48 6.14
CA VAL A 98 -8.90 -5.64 5.10
C VAL A 98 -9.29 -7.11 4.94
N LEU A 99 -8.32 -8.03 4.81
CA LEU A 99 -8.60 -9.48 4.67
C LEU A 99 -9.36 -10.05 5.87
N ALA A 100 -9.02 -9.63 7.09
CA ALA A 100 -9.71 -10.07 8.29
C ALA A 100 -11.16 -9.55 8.32
N ALA A 101 -11.38 -8.28 7.98
CA ALA A 101 -12.71 -7.70 7.85
C ALA A 101 -13.56 -8.44 6.78
N MET A 102 -12.97 -8.72 5.61
CA MET A 102 -13.63 -9.51 4.58
C MET A 102 -14.07 -10.87 5.10
N ALA A 103 -13.19 -11.61 5.81
CA ALA A 103 -13.51 -12.92 6.36
C ALA A 103 -14.68 -12.87 7.36
N ASP A 104 -14.75 -11.84 8.18
CA ASP A 104 -15.85 -11.63 9.12
C ASP A 104 -17.18 -11.33 8.39
N LEU A 105 -17.16 -10.50 7.34
CA LEU A 105 -18.34 -10.20 6.53
C LEU A 105 -18.79 -11.41 5.70
N GLU A 106 -17.86 -12.10 5.03
CA GLU A 106 -18.13 -13.30 4.22
C GLU A 106 -18.68 -14.47 5.06
N SER A 107 -18.24 -14.61 6.33
CA SER A 107 -18.72 -15.64 7.24
C SER A 107 -20.11 -15.36 7.80
N GLY A 108 -20.62 -14.14 7.64
CA GLY A 108 -21.89 -13.70 8.20
C GLY A 108 -21.86 -13.39 9.69
N ARG A 109 -20.65 -13.24 10.28
CA ARG A 109 -20.50 -12.85 11.68
C ARG A 109 -20.90 -11.40 11.91
N TYR A 110 -20.52 -10.53 11.00
CA TYR A 110 -20.77 -9.09 10.99
C TYR A 110 -21.24 -8.64 9.61
N ASP A 111 -21.81 -7.45 9.52
CA ASP A 111 -22.31 -6.86 8.28
C ASP A 111 -21.62 -5.56 7.91
N VAL A 112 -21.10 -4.81 8.90
CA VAL A 112 -20.42 -3.54 8.72
C VAL A 112 -19.07 -3.53 9.46
N ALA A 113 -17.98 -3.39 8.73
CA ALA A 113 -16.64 -3.35 9.30
C ALA A 113 -15.98 -1.99 9.05
N LEU A 114 -15.46 -1.37 10.10
CA LEU A 114 -14.58 -0.21 10.01
C LEU A 114 -13.13 -0.72 9.94
N VAL A 115 -12.48 -0.50 8.80
CA VAL A 115 -11.07 -0.88 8.60
C VAL A 115 -10.21 0.37 8.61
N LEU A 116 -9.25 0.42 9.51
CA LEU A 116 -8.36 1.55 9.73
C LEU A 116 -6.90 1.12 9.50
N GLY A 117 -6.08 2.07 9.10
CA GLY A 117 -4.63 1.94 9.14
C GLY A 117 -4.05 3.26 9.66
N VAL A 118 -3.19 3.20 10.66
CA VAL A 118 -2.56 4.39 11.25
C VAL A 118 -1.10 4.12 11.53
N GLU A 119 -0.23 5.10 11.26
CA GLU A 119 1.19 5.01 11.62
C GLU A 119 1.76 6.40 11.91
N LEU A 120 2.66 6.51 12.89
CA LEU A 120 3.34 7.74 13.27
C LEU A 120 4.83 7.45 13.35
N GLU A 121 5.61 8.01 12.38
CA GLU A 121 7.00 7.65 12.14
C GLU A 121 7.95 8.85 12.19
N LYS A 122 7.41 10.09 12.13
CA LYS A 122 8.20 11.32 12.12
C LYS A 122 8.43 11.91 13.51
N ASN A 123 8.09 11.17 14.57
CA ASN A 123 8.29 11.58 15.96
C ASN A 123 9.73 11.36 16.47
N VAL A 124 10.59 10.80 15.67
CA VAL A 124 12.01 10.55 15.95
C VAL A 124 12.89 11.07 14.80
N PRO A 125 14.20 11.29 15.03
CA PRO A 125 15.14 11.59 13.94
C PRO A 125 15.14 10.50 12.88
N GLY A 126 15.33 10.88 11.60
CA GLY A 126 15.20 9.97 10.46
C GLY A 126 16.08 8.70 10.53
N ASP A 127 17.32 8.82 11.04
CA ASP A 127 18.21 7.66 11.21
C ASP A 127 17.64 6.67 12.25
N LEU A 128 17.07 7.15 13.35
CA LEU A 128 16.41 6.31 14.35
C LEU A 128 15.12 5.71 13.79
N GLY A 129 14.37 6.48 13.00
CA GLY A 129 13.19 5.99 12.31
C GLY A 129 13.52 4.80 11.39
N ALA A 130 14.57 4.93 10.58
CA ALA A 130 15.04 3.85 9.72
C ALA A 130 15.49 2.60 10.51
N GLN A 131 16.10 2.79 11.70
CA GLN A 131 16.46 1.70 12.60
C GLN A 131 15.24 1.03 13.21
N ASN A 132 14.24 1.78 13.64
CA ASN A 132 12.99 1.26 14.18
C ASN A 132 12.27 0.33 13.18
N MET A 133 12.28 0.70 11.91
CA MET A 133 11.68 -0.13 10.85
C MET A 133 12.40 -1.45 10.60
N ALA A 134 13.66 -1.59 11.01
CA ALA A 134 14.42 -2.83 10.86
C ALA A 134 13.74 -4.03 11.55
N GLY A 135 12.87 -3.77 12.54
CA GLY A 135 12.11 -4.82 13.24
C GLY A 135 11.25 -5.72 12.36
N ALA A 136 10.95 -5.33 11.11
CA ALA A 136 10.23 -6.18 10.16
C ALA A 136 11.15 -7.15 9.36
N ALA A 137 12.47 -7.12 9.56
CA ALA A 137 13.41 -8.12 9.08
C ALA A 137 13.74 -9.15 10.20
N TRP A 138 14.46 -10.20 9.87
CA TRP A 138 14.92 -11.14 10.91
C TRP A 138 16.13 -10.56 11.65
N ILE A 139 15.85 -9.83 12.72
CA ILE A 139 16.88 -9.16 13.53
C ILE A 139 17.96 -10.16 13.99
N GLY A 140 19.22 -9.75 13.84
CA GLY A 140 20.39 -10.57 14.17
C GLY A 140 20.71 -11.67 13.14
N ARG A 141 19.97 -11.75 12.04
CA ARG A 141 20.19 -12.73 10.97
C ARG A 141 20.34 -12.09 9.59
N GLU A 142 19.74 -10.92 9.35
CA GLU A 142 19.79 -10.21 8.09
C GLU A 142 20.37 -8.82 8.29
N GLY A 143 21.06 -8.29 7.28
CA GLY A 143 21.50 -6.91 7.20
C GLY A 143 22.37 -6.44 8.36
N GLN A 144 23.20 -7.32 8.97
CA GLN A 144 23.98 -7.00 10.17
C GLN A 144 24.97 -5.84 9.94
N ASP A 145 25.48 -5.72 8.72
CA ASP A 145 26.41 -4.64 8.32
C ASP A 145 25.72 -3.48 7.61
N ALA A 146 24.38 -3.52 7.47
CA ALA A 146 23.63 -2.49 6.79
C ALA A 146 23.49 -1.25 7.66
N LYS A 147 23.80 -0.06 7.11
CA LYS A 147 23.49 1.20 7.77
C LYS A 147 21.97 1.40 7.89
N TYR A 148 21.25 1.09 6.81
CA TYR A 148 19.80 1.16 6.73
C TYR A 148 19.26 -0.15 6.18
N MET A 149 18.51 -0.90 6.99
CA MET A 149 18.01 -2.25 6.67
C MET A 149 17.27 -2.30 5.32
N TRP A 150 16.29 -1.42 5.11
CA TRP A 150 15.42 -1.52 3.93
C TRP A 150 16.09 -1.04 2.64
N PRO A 151 16.82 0.07 2.59
CA PRO A 151 17.66 0.39 1.44
C PRO A 151 18.63 -0.73 1.07
N PHE A 152 19.26 -1.39 2.07
CA PHE A 152 20.11 -2.55 1.84
C PHE A 152 19.34 -3.70 1.19
N MET A 153 18.19 -4.11 1.76
CA MET A 153 17.38 -5.22 1.25
C MET A 153 16.92 -4.97 -0.19
N PHE A 154 16.40 -3.78 -0.47
CA PHE A 154 15.92 -3.47 -1.83
C PHE A 154 17.04 -3.19 -2.83
N SER A 155 18.22 -2.75 -2.37
CA SER A 155 19.44 -2.77 -3.18
C SER A 155 19.82 -4.21 -3.58
N ARG A 156 19.70 -5.18 -2.67
CA ARG A 156 19.90 -6.61 -3.00
C ARG A 156 18.87 -7.13 -3.99
N VAL A 157 17.61 -6.68 -3.91
CA VAL A 157 16.58 -6.99 -4.92
C VAL A 157 17.01 -6.45 -6.30
N ALA A 158 17.43 -5.19 -6.39
CA ALA A 158 17.91 -4.60 -7.64
C ALA A 158 19.15 -5.32 -8.19
N GLN A 159 20.13 -5.67 -7.32
CA GLN A 159 21.33 -6.43 -7.70
C GLN A 159 21.00 -7.81 -8.26
N GLU A 160 20.05 -8.52 -7.64
CA GLU A 160 19.67 -9.84 -8.14
C GLU A 160 18.89 -9.75 -9.45
N TYR A 161 18.07 -8.70 -9.63
CA TYR A 161 17.40 -8.44 -10.90
C TYR A 161 18.41 -8.13 -12.01
N ASP A 162 19.39 -7.26 -11.72
CA ASP A 162 20.49 -6.95 -12.65
C ASP A 162 21.29 -8.19 -13.04
N LYS A 163 21.64 -9.01 -12.06
CA LYS A 163 22.38 -10.26 -12.29
C LYS A 163 21.62 -11.25 -13.19
N ARG A 164 20.28 -11.35 -13.05
CA ARG A 164 19.44 -12.29 -13.82
C ARG A 164 19.14 -11.78 -15.24
N TYR A 165 18.86 -10.50 -15.37
CA TYR A 165 18.21 -9.95 -16.57
C TYR A 165 18.91 -8.70 -17.13
N GLY A 166 19.79 -8.07 -16.37
CA GLY A 166 20.28 -6.74 -16.63
C GLY A 166 19.30 -5.67 -16.14
N LEU A 167 19.81 -4.59 -15.58
CA LEU A 167 19.03 -3.46 -15.10
C LEU A 167 19.79 -2.16 -15.36
N ASP A 168 19.18 -1.27 -16.16
CA ASP A 168 19.67 0.11 -16.27
C ASP A 168 19.04 0.93 -15.12
N PRO A 169 19.85 1.51 -14.20
CA PRO A 169 19.35 2.34 -13.11
C PRO A 169 18.49 3.51 -13.56
N ALA A 170 18.64 3.99 -14.79
CA ALA A 170 17.82 5.08 -15.34
C ALA A 170 16.31 4.69 -15.34
N HIS A 171 15.96 3.42 -15.48
CA HIS A 171 14.59 2.98 -15.40
C HIS A 171 14.03 3.09 -13.98
N LEU A 172 14.86 2.89 -12.93
CA LEU A 172 14.45 3.10 -11.54
C LEU A 172 14.15 4.59 -11.31
N TRP A 173 15.03 5.48 -11.78
CA TRP A 173 14.84 6.93 -11.63
C TRP A 173 13.62 7.42 -12.42
N ARG A 174 13.31 6.80 -13.56
CA ARG A 174 12.10 7.11 -14.33
C ARG A 174 10.81 6.75 -13.55
N ILE A 175 10.79 5.64 -12.82
CA ILE A 175 9.70 5.29 -11.89
C ILE A 175 9.56 6.37 -10.81
N ALA A 176 10.67 6.75 -10.15
CA ALA A 176 10.65 7.79 -9.12
C ALA A 176 10.13 9.14 -9.65
N GLU A 177 10.55 9.54 -10.85
CA GLU A 177 10.08 10.75 -11.53
C GLU A 177 8.58 10.67 -11.82
N LEU A 178 8.10 9.55 -12.37
CA LEU A 178 6.69 9.32 -12.69
C LEU A 178 5.82 9.42 -11.43
N ASN A 179 6.16 8.69 -10.37
CA ASN A 179 5.35 8.63 -9.15
C ASN A 179 5.35 9.99 -8.41
N THR A 180 6.47 10.70 -8.37
CA THR A 180 6.50 12.05 -7.79
C THR A 180 5.76 13.07 -8.66
N ARG A 181 5.71 12.89 -9.98
CA ARG A 181 4.88 13.71 -10.89
C ARG A 181 3.40 13.45 -10.65
N ASN A 182 2.98 12.19 -10.57
CA ASN A 182 1.60 11.80 -10.30
C ASN A 182 1.13 12.35 -8.93
N ALA A 183 1.99 12.29 -7.91
CA ALA A 183 1.72 12.82 -6.58
C ALA A 183 1.31 14.31 -6.56
N ARG A 184 1.72 15.10 -7.55
CA ARG A 184 1.34 16.54 -7.61
C ARG A 184 -0.17 16.75 -7.77
N SER A 185 -0.84 15.80 -8.41
CA SER A 185 -2.29 15.83 -8.63
C SER A 185 -3.09 15.24 -7.45
N ASN A 186 -2.42 14.60 -6.49
CA ASN A 186 -3.08 14.02 -5.32
C ASN A 186 -3.00 14.98 -4.12
N PRO A 187 -4.13 15.53 -3.63
CA PRO A 187 -4.15 16.52 -2.54
C PRO A 187 -3.61 16.00 -1.21
N ASN A 188 -3.57 14.69 -1.02
CA ASN A 188 -3.07 14.04 0.20
C ASN A 188 -1.64 13.52 0.08
N ALA A 189 -1.00 13.66 -1.08
CA ALA A 189 0.34 13.12 -1.31
C ALA A 189 1.42 13.91 -0.57
N GLN A 190 2.35 13.19 0.04
CA GLN A 190 3.43 13.78 0.84
C GLN A 190 4.36 14.69 0.04
N THR A 191 4.66 14.33 -1.21
CA THR A 191 5.65 15.05 -2.03
C THR A 191 5.03 16.09 -2.97
N ARG A 192 3.70 16.26 -2.98
CA ARG A 192 2.97 17.12 -3.92
C ARG A 192 3.51 18.55 -4.05
N VAL A 193 4.04 19.10 -2.95
CA VAL A 193 4.58 20.47 -2.92
C VAL A 193 6.11 20.51 -3.00
N ARG A 194 6.79 19.35 -3.05
CA ARG A 194 8.26 19.32 -3.15
C ARG A 194 8.70 19.75 -4.55
N GLN A 195 9.76 20.56 -4.56
CA GLN A 195 10.43 20.92 -5.81
C GLN A 195 11.54 19.90 -6.08
N PHE A 196 11.54 19.35 -7.29
CA PHE A 196 12.59 18.49 -7.80
C PHE A 196 13.30 19.25 -8.92
N GLY A 197 14.61 19.32 -8.85
CA GLY A 197 15.45 19.90 -9.90
C GLY A 197 15.69 18.91 -11.05
N PRO A 198 16.30 19.36 -12.15
CA PRO A 198 16.53 18.50 -13.33
C PRO A 198 17.38 17.27 -13.04
N ASP A 199 18.28 17.37 -12.05
CA ASP A 199 19.22 16.29 -11.71
C ASP A 199 18.72 15.40 -10.56
N SER A 200 17.48 15.63 -10.06
CA SER A 200 16.92 14.87 -8.93
C SER A 200 16.69 13.38 -9.24
N PHE A 201 16.55 13.04 -10.52
CA PHE A 201 16.28 11.68 -10.99
C PHE A 201 17.36 11.21 -11.97
N THR A 202 18.62 11.51 -11.66
CA THR A 202 19.80 11.13 -12.45
C THR A 202 20.87 10.50 -11.55
N ASP A 203 22.05 10.25 -12.09
CA ASP A 203 23.20 9.77 -11.34
C ASP A 203 24.01 10.89 -10.66
N ASP A 204 23.51 12.12 -10.65
CA ASP A 204 24.18 13.25 -10.00
C ASP A 204 24.39 12.96 -8.49
N PRO A 205 25.63 12.98 -8.00
CA PRO A 205 25.93 12.56 -6.63
C PRO A 205 25.49 13.57 -5.56
N VAL A 206 25.14 14.80 -5.96
CA VAL A 206 24.70 15.87 -5.06
C VAL A 206 23.17 15.91 -4.99
N ALA A 207 22.50 15.91 -6.12
CA ALA A 207 21.03 15.97 -6.20
C ALA A 207 20.39 14.63 -5.83
N ASN A 208 21.01 13.52 -6.25
CA ASN A 208 20.55 12.15 -6.04
C ASN A 208 21.66 11.24 -5.50
N PRO A 209 22.15 11.47 -4.26
CA PRO A 209 23.25 10.69 -3.68
C PRO A 209 22.86 9.22 -3.49
N VAL A 210 23.86 8.33 -3.56
CA VAL A 210 23.71 6.92 -3.21
C VAL A 210 23.37 6.80 -1.73
N VAL A 211 22.34 6.01 -1.42
CA VAL A 211 21.94 5.64 -0.06
C VAL A 211 22.53 4.29 0.31
N GLU A 212 22.36 3.28 -0.56
CA GLU A 212 22.87 1.94 -0.34
C GLU A 212 22.98 1.19 -1.68
N GLY A 213 24.17 0.72 -2.03
CA GLY A 213 24.42 -0.09 -3.23
C GLY A 213 23.84 0.51 -4.52
N PHE A 214 22.84 -0.12 -5.09
CA PHE A 214 22.13 0.36 -6.29
C PHE A 214 21.23 1.56 -6.04
N LEU A 215 20.74 1.71 -4.80
CA LEU A 215 19.69 2.68 -4.51
C LEU A 215 20.25 4.06 -4.18
N ARG A 216 19.64 5.05 -4.78
CA ARG A 216 19.87 6.47 -4.55
C ARG A 216 18.70 7.08 -3.77
N LYS A 217 18.82 8.33 -3.37
CA LYS A 217 17.81 9.05 -2.60
C LYS A 217 16.44 9.05 -3.28
N ALA A 218 16.38 9.22 -4.59
CA ALA A 218 15.13 9.22 -5.35
C ALA A 218 14.46 7.84 -5.37
N ASP A 219 15.22 6.76 -5.17
CA ASP A 219 14.72 5.40 -5.15
C ASP A 219 14.01 5.00 -3.85
N CYS A 220 14.08 5.86 -2.83
CA CYS A 220 13.65 5.55 -1.47
C CYS A 220 12.41 6.35 -1.08
N GLY A 221 11.34 5.67 -0.67
CA GLY A 221 10.16 6.30 -0.08
C GLY A 221 10.48 7.04 1.22
N PRO A 222 9.81 8.17 1.49
CA PRO A 222 10.04 8.94 2.72
C PRO A 222 9.34 8.31 3.92
N LEU A 223 9.83 8.58 5.14
CA LEU A 223 9.08 8.36 6.38
C LEU A 223 7.83 9.23 6.38
N THR A 224 6.70 8.66 6.82
CA THR A 224 5.39 9.31 6.71
C THR A 224 4.56 9.12 7.97
N ASP A 225 4.01 10.21 8.51
CA ASP A 225 2.90 10.12 9.45
C ASP A 225 1.60 10.07 8.67
N GLY A 226 0.65 9.25 9.10
CA GLY A 226 -0.67 9.31 8.50
C GLY A 226 -1.52 8.07 8.73
N GLY A 227 -2.76 8.19 8.29
CA GLY A 227 -3.75 7.13 8.37
C GLY A 227 -4.69 7.13 7.18
N ALA A 228 -5.35 6.01 7.00
CA ALA A 228 -6.45 5.84 6.07
C ALA A 228 -7.49 4.88 6.66
N GLY A 229 -8.74 5.05 6.28
CA GLY A 229 -9.83 4.17 6.69
C GLY A 229 -10.81 3.94 5.56
N VAL A 230 -11.48 2.78 5.61
CA VAL A 230 -12.60 2.43 4.74
C VAL A 230 -13.71 1.75 5.55
N VAL A 231 -14.96 1.92 5.14
CA VAL A 231 -16.08 1.11 5.62
C VAL A 231 -16.35 0.01 4.59
N LEU A 232 -16.31 -1.23 5.05
CA LEU A 232 -16.67 -2.40 4.26
C LEU A 232 -18.04 -2.91 4.72
N VAL A 233 -18.88 -3.30 3.75
CA VAL A 233 -20.22 -3.82 4.04
C VAL A 233 -20.48 -5.12 3.28
N SER A 234 -21.30 -5.99 3.88
CA SER A 234 -21.77 -7.22 3.26
C SER A 234 -22.86 -6.95 2.22
N GLU A 235 -23.07 -7.86 1.28
CA GLU A 235 -24.22 -7.81 0.35
C GLU A 235 -25.56 -7.86 1.10
N ARG A 236 -25.62 -8.60 2.22
CA ARG A 236 -26.82 -8.66 3.08
C ARG A 236 -27.20 -7.30 3.62
N TYR A 237 -26.18 -6.53 4.11
CA TYR A 237 -26.41 -5.18 4.60
C TYR A 237 -26.93 -4.25 3.52
N LEU A 238 -26.33 -4.29 2.32
CA LEU A 238 -26.80 -3.50 1.18
C LEU A 238 -28.22 -3.89 0.73
N ALA A 239 -28.58 -5.16 0.80
CA ALA A 239 -29.92 -5.62 0.49
C ALA A 239 -30.97 -5.08 1.49
N ALA A 240 -30.60 -5.00 2.77
CA ALA A 240 -31.44 -4.44 3.83
C ALA A 240 -31.50 -2.89 3.79
N HIS A 241 -30.48 -2.23 3.20
CA HIS A 241 -30.35 -0.79 3.13
C HIS A 241 -30.24 -0.27 1.68
N PRO A 242 -31.28 -0.40 0.83
CA PRO A 242 -31.19 -0.16 -0.61
C PRO A 242 -30.80 1.29 -0.98
N ARG A 243 -30.99 2.25 -0.07
CA ARG A 243 -30.55 3.65 -0.26
C ARG A 243 -29.03 3.78 -0.42
N LEU A 244 -28.23 2.88 0.17
CA LEU A 244 -26.79 2.88 0.03
C LEU A 244 -26.36 2.59 -1.42
N ARG A 245 -27.15 1.86 -2.20
CA ARG A 245 -26.85 1.58 -3.62
C ARG A 245 -26.87 2.82 -4.53
N SER A 246 -27.42 3.94 -4.06
CA SER A 246 -27.35 5.22 -4.78
C SER A 246 -26.04 5.99 -4.53
N ARG A 247 -25.20 5.51 -3.62
CA ARG A 247 -23.89 6.10 -3.33
C ARG A 247 -22.81 5.47 -4.21
N PRO A 248 -21.66 6.14 -4.37
CA PRO A 248 -20.50 5.53 -5.01
C PRO A 248 -20.05 4.30 -4.21
N LEU A 249 -20.20 3.12 -4.79
CA LEU A 249 -19.78 1.84 -4.22
C LEU A 249 -18.82 1.16 -5.17
N SER A 250 -17.86 0.45 -4.65
CA SER A 250 -17.04 -0.50 -5.41
C SER A 250 -16.99 -1.83 -4.66
N ARG A 251 -16.65 -2.90 -5.37
CA ARG A 251 -16.60 -4.24 -4.81
C ARG A 251 -15.19 -4.80 -4.86
N ILE A 252 -14.80 -5.53 -3.81
CA ILE A 252 -13.60 -6.37 -3.88
C ILE A 252 -13.98 -7.62 -4.67
N LEU A 253 -13.47 -7.70 -5.90
CA LEU A 253 -13.77 -8.78 -6.86
C LEU A 253 -12.93 -10.03 -6.62
N GLY A 254 -11.71 -9.82 -6.14
CA GLY A 254 -10.78 -10.90 -5.88
C GLY A 254 -9.66 -10.47 -4.96
N TRP A 255 -9.03 -11.46 -4.33
CA TRP A 255 -7.93 -11.26 -3.41
C TRP A 255 -6.91 -12.39 -3.51
N GLY A 256 -5.66 -12.09 -3.18
CA GLY A 256 -4.58 -13.05 -3.00
C GLY A 256 -3.77 -12.71 -1.77
N HIS A 257 -3.28 -13.73 -1.05
CA HIS A 257 -2.46 -13.55 0.14
C HIS A 257 -1.46 -14.70 0.26
N ARG A 258 -0.20 -14.38 0.46
CA ARG A 258 0.85 -15.34 0.77
C ARG A 258 1.81 -14.77 1.80
N THR A 259 2.31 -15.68 2.66
CA THR A 259 3.41 -15.38 3.58
C THR A 259 4.51 -16.41 3.38
N VAL A 260 5.75 -15.93 3.23
CA VAL A 260 6.96 -16.74 3.11
C VAL A 260 7.93 -16.41 4.25
N GLY A 261 9.05 -17.13 4.32
CA GLY A 261 10.06 -16.88 5.37
C GLY A 261 10.67 -15.47 5.31
N LEU A 262 11.13 -14.95 6.44
CA LEU A 262 11.74 -13.61 6.55
C LEU A 262 12.97 -13.43 5.65
N PRO A 263 13.97 -14.36 5.61
CA PRO A 263 15.22 -14.10 4.93
C PRO A 263 15.09 -13.86 3.43
N LEU A 264 15.58 -12.69 2.95
CA LEU A 264 15.60 -12.35 1.54
C LEU A 264 16.44 -13.36 0.72
N GLU A 265 17.62 -13.68 1.19
CA GLU A 265 18.55 -14.57 0.45
C GLU A 265 17.96 -15.98 0.27
N GLU A 266 17.17 -16.48 1.22
CA GLU A 266 16.49 -17.77 1.08
C GLU A 266 15.38 -17.73 0.01
N LYS A 267 14.65 -16.60 -0.10
CA LYS A 267 13.66 -16.39 -1.17
C LYS A 267 14.33 -16.40 -2.54
N LEU A 268 15.44 -15.66 -2.69
CA LEU A 268 16.22 -15.59 -3.92
C LEU A 268 16.82 -16.94 -4.30
N ARG A 269 17.35 -17.69 -3.32
CA ARG A 269 17.88 -19.04 -3.52
C ARG A 269 16.81 -20.02 -4.01
N ARG A 270 15.60 -19.97 -3.43
CA ARG A 270 14.46 -20.83 -3.82
C ARG A 270 13.94 -20.54 -5.22
N SER A 271 14.14 -19.35 -5.72
CA SER A 271 13.70 -18.92 -7.05
C SER A 271 14.83 -18.85 -8.07
N ALA A 272 16.03 -19.37 -7.77
CA ALA A 272 17.21 -19.22 -8.62
C ALA A 272 16.99 -19.73 -10.06
N ASP A 273 16.24 -20.84 -10.21
CA ASP A 273 15.93 -21.46 -11.50
C ASP A 273 14.53 -21.12 -12.02
N GLN A 274 13.85 -20.13 -11.38
CA GLN A 274 12.51 -19.72 -11.81
C GLN A 274 12.59 -18.49 -12.73
N PRO A 275 11.65 -18.35 -13.68
CA PRO A 275 11.63 -17.19 -14.58
C PRO A 275 11.31 -15.86 -13.89
N LEU A 276 10.63 -15.88 -12.74
CA LEU A 276 10.36 -14.71 -11.93
C LEU A 276 11.18 -14.76 -10.63
N MET A 277 11.65 -13.60 -10.19
CA MET A 277 12.49 -13.47 -9.00
C MET A 277 11.74 -13.84 -7.70
N PHE A 278 10.45 -13.53 -7.64
CA PHE A 278 9.58 -13.83 -6.51
C PHE A 278 8.28 -14.53 -6.97
N PRO A 279 8.32 -15.83 -7.31
CA PRO A 279 7.15 -16.55 -7.81
C PRO A 279 5.91 -16.48 -6.93
N HIS A 280 6.11 -16.33 -5.59
CA HIS A 280 5.02 -16.19 -4.64
C HIS A 280 4.31 -14.83 -4.77
N VAL A 281 4.99 -13.76 -5.19
CA VAL A 281 4.38 -12.45 -5.48
C VAL A 281 3.46 -12.58 -6.69
N ALA A 282 3.96 -13.14 -7.79
CA ALA A 282 3.13 -13.39 -8.97
C ALA A 282 1.95 -14.31 -8.67
N ALA A 283 2.16 -15.38 -7.87
CA ALA A 283 1.08 -16.27 -7.47
C ALA A 283 0.02 -15.56 -6.59
N THR A 284 0.41 -14.58 -5.76
CA THR A 284 -0.54 -13.75 -5.00
C THR A 284 -1.42 -12.92 -5.94
N ILE A 285 -0.82 -12.31 -6.97
CA ILE A 285 -1.53 -11.54 -8.00
C ILE A 285 -2.48 -12.46 -8.79
N GLN A 286 -2.01 -13.61 -9.23
CA GLN A 286 -2.82 -14.57 -9.98
C GLN A 286 -3.99 -15.14 -9.18
N ASP A 287 -3.83 -15.35 -7.87
CA ASP A 287 -4.94 -15.73 -6.99
C ASP A 287 -6.03 -14.64 -6.96
N ALA A 288 -5.64 -13.36 -6.92
CA ALA A 288 -6.59 -12.25 -6.96
C ALA A 288 -7.29 -12.17 -8.32
N PHE A 289 -6.57 -12.32 -9.42
CA PHE A 289 -7.13 -12.34 -10.78
C PHE A 289 -8.10 -13.51 -10.97
N GLY A 290 -7.69 -14.73 -10.57
CA GLY A 290 -8.52 -15.91 -10.70
C GLY A 290 -9.85 -15.80 -9.94
N ARG A 291 -9.83 -15.22 -8.70
CA ARG A 291 -11.05 -14.96 -7.92
C ARG A 291 -11.92 -13.88 -8.55
N ALA A 292 -11.30 -12.87 -9.16
CA ALA A 292 -12.01 -11.82 -9.88
C ALA A 292 -12.52 -12.24 -11.27
N GLY A 293 -12.16 -13.43 -11.75
CA GLY A 293 -12.51 -13.93 -13.09
C GLY A 293 -11.79 -13.21 -14.22
N LEU A 294 -10.58 -12.65 -13.95
CA LEU A 294 -9.75 -11.99 -14.96
C LEU A 294 -8.86 -13.01 -15.67
N ALA A 295 -8.67 -12.82 -16.98
CA ALA A 295 -7.75 -13.63 -17.78
C ALA A 295 -6.29 -13.17 -17.59
N GLY A 296 -6.06 -11.90 -17.30
CA GLY A 296 -4.74 -11.33 -17.11
C GLY A 296 -4.77 -9.83 -16.84
N VAL A 297 -3.59 -9.23 -16.92
CA VAL A 297 -3.38 -7.80 -16.63
C VAL A 297 -4.09 -6.86 -17.61
N ASP A 298 -4.36 -7.33 -18.84
CA ASP A 298 -5.06 -6.55 -19.85
C ASP A 298 -6.56 -6.33 -19.54
N ASP A 299 -7.09 -7.03 -18.55
CA ASP A 299 -8.47 -6.81 -18.04
C ASP A 299 -8.57 -5.67 -17.04
N LEU A 300 -7.43 -5.05 -16.66
CA LEU A 300 -7.33 -3.94 -15.72
C LEU A 300 -7.24 -2.59 -16.44
N ASP A 301 -7.70 -1.53 -15.76
CA ASP A 301 -7.56 -0.16 -16.21
C ASP A 301 -6.41 0.58 -15.50
N LEU A 302 -5.99 0.12 -14.33
CA LEU A 302 -4.86 0.67 -13.57
C LEU A 302 -4.36 -0.31 -12.49
N ILE A 303 -3.17 -0.01 -11.98
CA ILE A 303 -2.56 -0.71 -10.84
C ILE A 303 -2.06 0.30 -9.81
N GLU A 304 -2.36 0.07 -8.52
CA GLU A 304 -1.64 0.63 -7.38
C GLU A 304 -0.68 -0.43 -6.85
N THR A 305 0.62 -0.24 -6.99
CA THR A 305 1.61 -1.24 -6.53
C THR A 305 2.52 -0.67 -5.44
N HIS A 306 3.13 -1.57 -4.68
CA HIS A 306 4.00 -1.24 -3.57
C HIS A 306 5.37 -0.77 -4.06
N ASP A 307 5.61 0.52 -4.05
CA ASP A 307 6.83 1.20 -4.48
C ASP A 307 7.55 1.90 -3.31
N CYS A 308 7.67 1.22 -2.16
CA CYS A 308 8.49 1.76 -1.06
C CYS A 308 9.94 2.05 -1.50
N PHE A 309 10.39 1.32 -2.52
CA PHE A 309 11.58 1.55 -3.31
C PHE A 309 11.27 1.32 -4.79
N THR A 310 11.94 2.04 -5.69
CA THR A 310 11.75 1.90 -7.13
C THR A 310 11.95 0.46 -7.62
N ALA A 311 12.89 -0.27 -7.00
CA ALA A 311 13.17 -1.67 -7.32
C ALA A 311 11.96 -2.59 -7.09
N SER A 312 11.08 -2.29 -6.12
CA SER A 312 9.87 -3.09 -5.89
C SER A 312 8.81 -2.88 -6.98
N GLU A 313 8.63 -1.65 -7.46
CA GLU A 313 7.74 -1.39 -8.60
C GLU A 313 8.31 -1.96 -9.90
N TYR A 314 9.62 -1.78 -10.13
CA TYR A 314 10.28 -2.34 -11.29
C TYR A 314 10.08 -3.86 -11.40
N MET A 315 10.23 -4.57 -10.29
CA MET A 315 9.92 -5.99 -10.17
C MET A 315 8.41 -6.27 -10.37
N ALA A 316 7.53 -5.44 -9.82
CA ALA A 316 6.09 -5.68 -9.90
C ALA A 316 5.56 -5.66 -11.35
N ILE A 317 6.16 -4.89 -12.26
CA ILE A 317 5.75 -4.78 -13.66
C ILE A 317 5.69 -6.16 -14.33
N ASP A 318 6.74 -6.96 -14.25
CA ASP A 318 6.78 -8.30 -14.85
C ASP A 318 6.04 -9.34 -13.97
N HIS A 319 5.96 -9.15 -12.65
CA HIS A 319 5.21 -10.05 -11.77
C HIS A 319 3.69 -9.92 -11.93
N PHE A 320 3.18 -8.75 -12.35
CA PHE A 320 1.79 -8.61 -12.82
C PHE A 320 1.56 -9.25 -14.20
N GLY A 321 2.62 -9.47 -14.96
CA GLY A 321 2.55 -9.98 -16.32
C GLY A 321 2.32 -8.89 -17.38
N LEU A 322 2.61 -7.61 -17.05
CA LEU A 322 2.55 -6.52 -18.04
C LEU A 322 3.65 -6.68 -19.11
N THR A 323 4.77 -7.28 -18.71
CA THR A 323 5.86 -7.67 -19.58
C THR A 323 6.27 -9.11 -19.28
N GLU A 324 7.05 -9.71 -20.18
CA GLU A 324 7.75 -10.96 -19.90
C GLU A 324 8.74 -10.78 -18.73
N PRO A 325 9.08 -11.86 -17.99
CA PRO A 325 10.09 -11.82 -16.93
C PRO A 325 11.40 -11.18 -17.39
N GLY A 326 11.92 -10.26 -16.58
CA GLY A 326 13.15 -9.53 -16.89
C GLY A 326 13.02 -8.45 -17.97
N ARG A 327 11.81 -8.08 -18.37
CA ARG A 327 11.57 -7.08 -19.43
C ARG A 327 10.81 -5.85 -18.96
N SER A 328 10.78 -5.57 -17.65
CA SER A 328 10.06 -4.42 -17.06
C SER A 328 10.41 -3.09 -17.73
N TRP A 329 11.65 -2.91 -18.16
CA TRP A 329 12.11 -1.73 -18.88
C TRP A 329 11.27 -1.39 -20.12
N ARG A 330 10.69 -2.39 -20.81
CA ARG A 330 9.87 -2.17 -22.02
C ARG A 330 8.63 -1.33 -21.73
N ALA A 331 7.93 -1.64 -20.64
CA ALA A 331 6.75 -0.87 -20.23
C ALA A 331 7.09 0.57 -19.86
N ILE A 332 8.27 0.79 -19.23
CA ILE A 332 8.75 2.12 -18.86
C ILE A 332 9.09 2.94 -20.11
N GLU A 333 9.87 2.38 -21.05
CA GLU A 333 10.26 3.05 -22.28
C GLU A 333 9.08 3.31 -23.23
N ALA A 334 8.08 2.42 -23.23
CA ALA A 334 6.86 2.60 -24.02
C ALA A 334 5.91 3.67 -23.41
N GLY A 335 6.12 4.10 -22.18
CA GLY A 335 5.19 5.00 -21.46
C GLY A 335 3.91 4.31 -21.03
N ASP A 336 3.88 2.97 -20.97
CA ASP A 336 2.70 2.18 -20.64
C ASP A 336 2.16 2.50 -19.23
N LEU A 337 3.05 2.88 -18.30
CA LEU A 337 2.74 3.13 -16.88
C LEU A 337 2.18 4.54 -16.60
N GLU A 338 2.25 5.43 -17.59
CA GLU A 338 1.80 6.82 -17.44
C GLU A 338 0.27 6.92 -17.44
N ILE A 339 -0.29 7.95 -16.78
CA ILE A 339 -1.73 8.26 -16.92
C ILE A 339 -2.01 8.54 -18.38
N GLY A 340 -2.89 7.74 -18.99
CA GLY A 340 -3.15 7.74 -20.43
C GLY A 340 -2.30 6.76 -21.24
N GLY A 341 -1.35 6.06 -20.63
CA GLY A 341 -0.64 4.91 -21.20
C GLY A 341 -1.52 3.65 -21.22
N ARG A 342 -0.90 2.52 -21.60
CA ARG A 342 -1.61 1.22 -21.72
C ARG A 342 -2.22 0.77 -20.39
N LEU A 343 -1.44 0.89 -19.29
CA LEU A 343 -1.86 0.48 -17.94
C LEU A 343 -1.21 1.37 -16.90
N PRO A 344 -1.84 2.50 -16.54
CA PRO A 344 -1.33 3.40 -15.53
C PRO A 344 -0.96 2.68 -14.23
N MET A 345 0.26 2.91 -13.74
CA MET A 345 0.74 2.36 -12.47
C MET A 345 0.99 3.49 -11.49
N ASN A 346 0.49 3.34 -10.26
CA ASN A 346 0.58 4.34 -9.20
C ASN A 346 0.07 5.75 -9.64
N PRO A 347 -1.12 5.87 -10.24
CA PRO A 347 -1.67 7.18 -10.58
C PRO A 347 -1.85 8.08 -9.36
N SER A 348 -2.01 7.52 -8.14
CA SER A 348 -2.04 8.25 -6.87
C SER A 348 -0.72 8.90 -6.46
N GLY A 349 0.39 8.53 -7.12
CA GLY A 349 1.76 8.87 -6.75
C GLY A 349 2.47 7.75 -5.99
N GLY A 350 1.82 6.60 -5.80
CA GLY A 350 2.40 5.45 -5.10
C GLY A 350 2.81 5.75 -3.66
N LEU A 351 3.85 5.08 -3.19
CA LEU A 351 4.46 5.29 -1.88
C LEU A 351 5.61 6.31 -1.97
N LEU A 352 6.36 6.31 -3.08
CA LEU A 352 7.46 7.24 -3.33
C LEU A 352 6.99 8.70 -3.36
N GLY A 353 5.91 8.96 -4.09
CA GLY A 353 5.32 10.28 -4.23
C GLY A 353 4.25 10.55 -3.17
N GLY A 354 3.34 9.62 -2.99
CA GLY A 354 2.18 9.73 -2.10
C GLY A 354 2.53 9.70 -0.62
N GLY A 355 3.54 8.91 -0.25
CA GLY A 355 3.92 8.65 1.15
C GLY A 355 3.59 7.23 1.60
N HIS A 356 4.29 6.78 2.67
CA HIS A 356 4.22 5.40 3.14
C HIS A 356 4.09 5.30 4.67
N PRO A 357 2.96 5.72 5.27
CA PRO A 357 2.68 5.35 6.65
C PRO A 357 2.44 3.85 6.67
N VAL A 358 3.36 3.08 7.27
CA VAL A 358 3.50 1.63 7.02
C VAL A 358 2.20 0.88 7.27
N GLY A 359 1.58 1.07 8.43
CA GLY A 359 0.33 0.38 8.78
C GLY A 359 -0.90 0.85 7.99
N ALA A 360 -0.88 2.07 7.45
CA ALA A 360 -1.99 2.64 6.69
C ALA A 360 -1.97 2.28 5.20
N THR A 361 -0.80 1.94 4.66
CA THR A 361 -0.57 1.85 3.22
C THR A 361 -1.55 0.90 2.51
N GLY A 362 -1.80 -0.29 3.05
CA GLY A 362 -2.73 -1.23 2.41
C GLY A 362 -4.17 -0.74 2.36
N VAL A 363 -4.63 -0.02 3.39
CA VAL A 363 -5.97 0.60 3.42
C VAL A 363 -6.03 1.77 2.43
N ARG A 364 -4.97 2.61 2.39
CA ARG A 364 -4.87 3.74 1.45
C ARG A 364 -4.90 3.27 0.00
N MET A 365 -4.14 2.23 -0.36
CA MET A 365 -4.13 1.67 -1.72
C MET A 365 -5.51 1.13 -2.12
N LEU A 366 -6.21 0.46 -1.21
CA LEU A 366 -7.58 0.02 -1.45
C LEU A 366 -8.54 1.20 -1.66
N LEU A 367 -8.39 2.26 -0.85
CA LEU A 367 -9.18 3.49 -0.98
C LEU A 367 -8.89 4.20 -2.31
N ASP A 368 -7.64 4.24 -2.78
CA ASP A 368 -7.32 4.81 -4.09
C ASP A 368 -7.94 3.99 -5.23
N CYS A 369 -7.90 2.66 -5.16
CA CYS A 369 -8.65 1.82 -6.11
C CYS A 369 -10.16 2.15 -6.09
N HIS A 370 -10.77 2.26 -4.90
CA HIS A 370 -12.17 2.65 -4.76
C HIS A 370 -12.45 4.02 -5.41
N ARG A 371 -11.62 5.03 -5.12
CA ARG A 371 -11.77 6.38 -5.71
C ARG A 371 -11.68 6.35 -7.24
N GLN A 372 -10.75 5.58 -7.80
CA GLN A 372 -10.61 5.43 -9.25
C GLN A 372 -11.85 4.80 -9.89
N ILE A 373 -12.38 3.72 -9.29
CA ILE A 373 -13.55 3.00 -9.82
C ILE A 373 -14.83 3.84 -9.70
N THR A 374 -14.94 4.66 -8.67
CA THR A 374 -16.13 5.49 -8.41
C THR A 374 -16.05 6.89 -9.01
N GLY A 375 -14.96 7.25 -9.69
CA GLY A 375 -14.74 8.57 -10.25
C GLY A 375 -14.41 9.65 -9.22
N GLY A 376 -13.99 9.24 -8.03
CA GLY A 376 -13.67 10.12 -6.90
C GLY A 376 -12.19 10.50 -6.74
N ALA A 377 -11.33 10.14 -7.69
CA ALA A 377 -9.89 10.38 -7.59
C ALA A 377 -9.46 11.83 -7.94
N GLY A 378 -10.37 12.67 -8.43
CA GLY A 378 -10.05 14.06 -8.75
C GLY A 378 -9.01 14.18 -9.87
N ASP A 379 -7.96 14.99 -9.67
CA ASP A 379 -7.00 15.32 -10.71
C ASP A 379 -6.05 14.16 -11.09
N TYR A 380 -6.00 13.06 -10.29
CA TYR A 380 -5.26 11.84 -10.65
C TYR A 380 -6.16 10.70 -11.17
N GLN A 381 -7.38 11.03 -11.57
CA GLN A 381 -8.35 10.07 -12.10
C GLN A 381 -7.90 9.48 -13.43
N VAL A 382 -7.85 8.15 -13.52
CA VAL A 382 -7.73 7.42 -14.77
C VAL A 382 -9.11 7.40 -15.44
N ALA A 383 -9.19 7.96 -16.64
CA ALA A 383 -10.45 8.12 -17.35
C ALA A 383 -11.10 6.77 -17.66
N GLY A 384 -12.34 6.59 -17.25
CA GLY A 384 -13.15 5.41 -17.56
C GLY A 384 -12.75 4.15 -16.77
N ALA A 385 -11.93 4.27 -15.71
CA ALA A 385 -11.52 3.15 -14.87
C ALA A 385 -12.72 2.39 -14.29
N ARG A 386 -12.71 1.07 -14.43
CA ARG A 386 -13.74 0.14 -13.95
C ARG A 386 -13.15 -1.04 -13.19
N ARG A 387 -11.87 -1.32 -13.38
CA ARG A 387 -11.14 -2.41 -12.70
C ARG A 387 -9.75 -1.95 -12.33
N ALA A 388 -9.47 -1.97 -11.05
CA ALA A 388 -8.17 -1.67 -10.50
C ALA A 388 -7.61 -2.89 -9.78
N ALA A 389 -6.30 -3.11 -9.85
CA ALA A 389 -5.61 -4.03 -8.97
C ALA A 389 -4.68 -3.28 -8.03
N MET A 390 -4.43 -3.86 -6.86
CA MET A 390 -3.36 -3.40 -5.99
C MET A 390 -2.47 -4.56 -5.54
N LEU A 391 -1.20 -4.25 -5.28
CA LEU A 391 -0.24 -5.16 -4.65
C LEU A 391 0.42 -4.46 -3.47
N ASN A 392 0.20 -4.98 -2.28
CA ASN A 392 0.84 -4.51 -1.05
C ASN A 392 1.84 -5.56 -0.53
N ILE A 393 3.06 -5.12 -0.20
CA ILE A 393 4.17 -5.98 0.19
C ILE A 393 4.62 -5.61 1.60
N GLY A 394 4.74 -6.59 2.50
CA GLY A 394 5.33 -6.46 3.82
C GLY A 394 6.71 -7.08 3.88
N GLY A 395 7.69 -6.32 4.41
CA GLY A 395 9.09 -6.73 4.47
C GLY A 395 9.71 -6.92 3.08
N SER A 396 10.72 -7.75 2.96
CA SER A 396 11.37 -8.10 1.68
C SER A 396 10.53 -9.14 0.90
N THR A 397 9.30 -8.80 0.50
CA THR A 397 8.29 -9.69 -0.10
C THR A 397 7.82 -10.83 0.81
N THR A 398 7.94 -10.67 2.14
CA THR A 398 7.60 -11.71 3.11
C THR A 398 6.09 -11.95 3.16
N THR A 399 5.32 -10.90 3.33
CA THR A 399 3.85 -10.93 3.25
C THR A 399 3.41 -10.18 2.01
N THR A 400 2.62 -10.82 1.17
CA THR A 400 2.10 -10.21 -0.06
C THR A 400 0.59 -10.32 -0.10
N VAL A 401 -0.07 -9.22 -0.37
CA VAL A 401 -1.54 -9.15 -0.52
C VAL A 401 -1.85 -8.40 -1.81
N SER A 402 -2.78 -8.92 -2.58
CA SER A 402 -3.31 -8.27 -3.79
C SER A 402 -4.83 -8.27 -3.74
N PHE A 403 -5.43 -7.17 -4.16
CA PHE A 403 -6.87 -7.06 -4.38
C PHE A 403 -7.17 -6.62 -5.80
N VAL A 404 -8.31 -7.08 -6.31
CA VAL A 404 -8.94 -6.55 -7.52
C VAL A 404 -10.24 -5.87 -7.10
N VAL A 405 -10.44 -4.63 -7.53
CA VAL A 405 -11.59 -3.78 -7.20
C VAL A 405 -12.30 -3.37 -8.48
N GLY A 406 -13.65 -3.40 -8.46
CA GLY A 406 -14.48 -2.98 -9.60
C GLY A 406 -15.92 -2.67 -9.23
#